data_56ee00d0eaf0d11d03781b6d2cf1bbf6
#
_entry.id   56ee00d0eaf0d11d03781b6d2cf1bbf6
#
_cell.length_a   1.000
_cell.length_b   1.000
_cell.length_c   1.000
_cell.angle_alpha   90.00
_cell.angle_beta   90.00
_cell.angle_gamma   90.00
#
_symmetry.space_group_name_H-M   'P 1'
#
loop_
_entity.id
_entity.type
_entity.pdbx_description
1 polymer ?
#
loop_
_entity_poly.entity_id
_entity_poly.type
_entity_poly.pdbx_seq_one_letter_code
_entity_poly.pdbx_strand_id
1 'polypeptide(L)'
;MVAAPESPKESKSSYLVSIIEDNRHTALNLQELLSKSSDFQFLKHYPNSQKAIEFLPQEAPDIVILDIGLPGKNGLECLLELKEKTPNTKYVIFTVFEDEEKIVEAIRAGASGYLLKDTSPELFLAELKVITLGGAPLTPRIADKIIREFSKKEGTKNPPITNTLGLTEREMQILNLVALGMTFPDIAEELDISSHTVSRHIEKIYKKMEVHSRSEAIIRGRRMGIIRDVPGYP
;
A
#
# COMPACT_ATOMS: atom_id res chain seq x y z
N MET A 1 10.02 -26.00 23.37
CA MET A 1 8.57 -26.18 23.27
C MET A 1 8.17 -25.50 21.96
N VAL A 2 7.96 -26.30 20.92
CA VAL A 2 7.61 -25.81 19.58
C VAL A 2 6.11 -25.56 19.59
N ALA A 3 5.69 -24.34 19.26
CA ALA A 3 4.26 -23.99 19.13
C ALA A 3 3.64 -24.85 18.02
N ALA A 4 2.50 -25.48 18.34
CA ALA A 4 1.73 -26.25 17.38
C ALA A 4 1.23 -25.35 16.25
N PRO A 5 1.13 -25.86 15.00
CA PRO A 5 0.59 -25.10 13.90
C PRO A 5 -0.90 -24.79 14.17
N GLU A 6 -1.28 -23.52 13.98
CA GLU A 6 -2.67 -23.09 14.05
C GLU A 6 -3.52 -23.91 13.07
N SER A 7 -4.62 -24.44 13.59
CA SER A 7 -5.59 -25.22 12.82
C SER A 7 -6.10 -24.40 11.62
N PRO A 8 -6.35 -25.02 10.46
CA PRO A 8 -6.91 -24.32 9.32
C PRO A 8 -8.28 -23.76 9.71
N LYS A 9 -8.47 -22.44 9.56
CA LYS A 9 -9.75 -21.76 9.79
C LYS A 9 -10.81 -22.48 8.96
N GLU A 10 -11.85 -22.95 9.62
CA GLU A 10 -13.05 -23.51 8.96
C GLU A 10 -13.49 -22.54 7.87
N SER A 11 -13.71 -23.06 6.65
CA SER A 11 -14.16 -22.27 5.52
C SER A 11 -15.57 -21.76 5.84
N LYS A 12 -15.68 -20.45 6.11
CA LYS A 12 -16.96 -19.79 6.35
C LYS A 12 -17.84 -19.96 5.12
N SER A 13 -19.10 -20.36 5.28
CA SER A 13 -20.02 -20.60 4.15
C SER A 13 -20.31 -19.32 3.36
N SER A 14 -20.35 -18.15 3.99
CA SER A 14 -20.47 -16.83 3.38
C SER A 14 -19.97 -15.73 4.34
N TYR A 15 -19.57 -14.60 3.77
CA TYR A 15 -19.11 -13.43 4.53
C TYR A 15 -20.21 -12.39 4.64
N LEU A 16 -20.44 -11.87 5.86
CA LEU A 16 -21.43 -10.83 6.14
C LEU A 16 -20.88 -9.47 5.70
N VAL A 17 -21.60 -8.80 4.80
CA VAL A 17 -21.18 -7.53 4.20
C VAL A 17 -22.17 -6.42 4.55
N SER A 18 -21.68 -5.34 5.19
CA SER A 18 -22.44 -4.10 5.38
C SER A 18 -21.94 -3.02 4.44
N ILE A 19 -22.81 -2.06 4.13
CA ILE A 19 -22.54 -0.97 3.19
C ILE A 19 -22.75 0.36 3.91
N ILE A 20 -21.80 1.29 3.79
CA ILE A 20 -21.92 2.68 4.26
C ILE A 20 -21.82 3.59 3.03
N GLU A 21 -22.96 4.10 2.60
CA GLU A 21 -23.12 4.83 1.34
C GLU A 21 -24.35 5.74 1.43
N ASP A 22 -24.21 7.01 1.09
CA ASP A 22 -25.35 7.98 1.13
C ASP A 22 -26.20 7.90 -0.15
N ASN A 23 -25.60 7.53 -1.27
CA ASN A 23 -26.32 7.35 -2.52
C ASN A 23 -27.11 6.04 -2.53
N ARG A 24 -28.43 6.18 -2.45
CA ARG A 24 -29.36 5.03 -2.41
C ARG A 24 -29.24 4.10 -3.64
N HIS A 25 -28.99 4.65 -4.83
CA HIS A 25 -28.84 3.82 -6.05
C HIS A 25 -27.58 3.01 -5.99
N THR A 26 -26.46 3.58 -5.59
CA THR A 26 -25.21 2.85 -5.39
C THR A 26 -25.37 1.73 -4.35
N ALA A 27 -26.00 2.03 -3.23
CA ALA A 27 -26.25 1.04 -2.18
C ALA A 27 -27.14 -0.13 -2.67
N LEU A 28 -28.21 0.15 -3.43
CA LEU A 28 -29.07 -0.88 -3.99
C LEU A 28 -28.35 -1.74 -5.05
N ASN A 29 -27.55 -1.14 -5.91
CA ASN A 29 -26.74 -1.85 -6.89
C ASN A 29 -25.74 -2.80 -6.21
N LEU A 30 -25.06 -2.33 -5.16
CA LEU A 30 -24.14 -3.19 -4.38
C LEU A 30 -24.89 -4.33 -3.67
N GLN A 31 -26.05 -4.06 -3.09
CA GLN A 31 -26.89 -5.09 -2.48
C GLN A 31 -27.32 -6.16 -3.48
N GLU A 32 -27.79 -5.75 -4.69
CA GLU A 32 -28.14 -6.66 -5.75
C GLU A 32 -26.92 -7.49 -6.20
N LEU A 33 -25.77 -6.84 -6.34
CA LEU A 33 -24.53 -7.49 -6.74
C LEU A 33 -24.10 -8.56 -5.73
N LEU A 34 -24.11 -8.23 -4.44
CA LEU A 34 -23.80 -9.18 -3.36
C LEU A 34 -24.78 -10.36 -3.36
N SER A 35 -26.07 -10.14 -3.63
CA SER A 35 -27.08 -11.21 -3.66
C SER A 35 -26.86 -12.24 -4.79
N LYS A 36 -26.09 -11.90 -5.83
CA LYS A 36 -25.74 -12.81 -6.93
C LYS A 36 -24.54 -13.71 -6.62
N SER A 37 -23.87 -13.48 -5.48
CA SER A 37 -22.71 -14.25 -5.04
C SER A 37 -23.07 -15.20 -3.90
N SER A 38 -22.61 -16.43 -3.97
CA SER A 38 -22.71 -17.38 -2.85
C SER A 38 -21.70 -17.11 -1.74
N ASP A 39 -20.64 -16.37 -2.03
CA ASP A 39 -19.54 -16.08 -1.10
C ASP A 39 -19.90 -14.95 -0.12
N PHE A 40 -20.87 -14.08 -0.46
CA PHE A 40 -21.21 -12.89 0.31
C PHE A 40 -22.70 -12.84 0.64
N GLN A 41 -22.99 -12.37 1.86
CA GLN A 41 -24.34 -12.12 2.30
C GLN A 41 -24.46 -10.65 2.73
N PHE A 42 -25.35 -9.91 2.08
CA PHE A 42 -25.69 -8.55 2.51
C PHE A 42 -26.32 -8.57 3.90
N LEU A 43 -25.77 -7.77 4.80
CA LEU A 43 -26.23 -7.65 6.18
C LEU A 43 -27.07 -6.38 6.36
N LYS A 44 -26.49 -5.20 6.12
CA LYS A 44 -27.16 -3.92 6.34
C LYS A 44 -26.55 -2.77 5.56
N HIS A 45 -27.38 -1.77 5.28
CA HIS A 45 -26.99 -0.50 4.69
C HIS A 45 -27.14 0.64 5.71
N TYR A 46 -26.12 1.49 5.79
CA TYR A 46 -26.08 2.70 6.58
C TYR A 46 -25.93 3.92 5.65
N PRO A 47 -26.90 4.86 5.65
CA PRO A 47 -26.89 6.00 4.72
C PRO A 47 -25.93 7.13 5.15
N ASN A 48 -25.27 7.02 6.29
CA ASN A 48 -24.30 8.01 6.79
C ASN A 48 -23.40 7.43 7.86
N SER A 49 -22.29 8.11 8.12
CA SER A 49 -21.27 7.75 9.12
C SER A 49 -21.84 7.62 10.53
N GLN A 50 -22.75 8.51 10.92
CA GLN A 50 -23.28 8.57 12.28
C GLN A 50 -24.05 7.29 12.65
N LYS A 51 -24.95 6.84 11.76
CA LYS A 51 -25.70 5.58 11.96
C LYS A 51 -24.77 4.36 11.92
N ALA A 52 -23.76 4.38 11.06
CA ALA A 52 -22.79 3.30 11.01
C ALA A 52 -22.02 3.19 12.32
N ILE A 53 -21.50 4.29 12.86
CA ILE A 53 -20.73 4.33 14.12
C ILE A 53 -21.56 3.86 15.31
N GLU A 54 -22.86 4.16 15.31
CA GLU A 54 -23.79 3.80 16.39
C GLU A 54 -24.16 2.31 16.38
N PHE A 55 -24.47 1.75 15.22
CA PHE A 55 -25.10 0.42 15.14
C PHE A 55 -24.18 -0.70 14.61
N LEU A 56 -23.25 -0.41 13.71
CA LEU A 56 -22.40 -1.43 13.06
C LEU A 56 -21.56 -2.26 14.06
N PRO A 57 -21.03 -1.67 15.16
CA PRO A 57 -20.26 -2.47 16.12
C PRO A 57 -21.04 -3.63 16.76
N GLN A 58 -22.36 -3.49 16.91
CA GLN A 58 -23.22 -4.54 17.48
C GLN A 58 -23.49 -5.68 16.50
N GLU A 59 -23.40 -5.41 15.20
CA GLU A 59 -23.66 -6.37 14.13
C GLU A 59 -22.42 -7.12 13.69
N ALA A 60 -21.23 -6.56 13.96
CA ALA A 60 -19.89 -7.12 13.69
C ALA A 60 -19.78 -7.81 12.31
N PRO A 61 -19.99 -7.07 11.19
CA PRO A 61 -19.85 -7.65 9.86
C PRO A 61 -18.40 -8.08 9.59
N ASP A 62 -18.23 -9.03 8.67
CA ASP A 62 -16.89 -9.44 8.23
C ASP A 62 -16.22 -8.38 7.36
N ILE A 63 -17.03 -7.78 6.46
CA ILE A 63 -16.58 -6.80 5.48
C ILE A 63 -17.53 -5.60 5.53
N VAL A 64 -16.97 -4.41 5.43
CA VAL A 64 -17.70 -3.16 5.23
C VAL A 64 -17.22 -2.50 3.93
N ILE A 65 -18.17 -2.22 3.05
CA ILE A 65 -17.96 -1.38 1.88
C ILE A 65 -18.27 0.05 2.31
N LEU A 66 -17.29 0.95 2.21
CA LEU A 66 -17.37 2.30 2.74
C LEU A 66 -17.07 3.34 1.67
N ASP A 67 -18.02 4.23 1.39
CA ASP A 67 -17.69 5.47 0.67
C ASP A 67 -17.04 6.49 1.60
N ILE A 68 -15.96 7.11 1.14
CA ILE A 68 -15.32 8.22 1.85
C ILE A 68 -15.96 9.58 1.53
N GLY A 69 -16.80 9.65 0.49
CA GLY A 69 -17.50 10.86 0.05
C GLY A 69 -18.77 11.19 0.84
N LEU A 70 -18.96 10.62 2.03
CA LEU A 70 -20.17 10.81 2.82
C LEU A 70 -20.39 12.27 3.26
N PRO A 71 -21.62 12.75 3.26
CA PRO A 71 -21.95 14.08 3.78
C PRO A 71 -21.79 14.15 5.31
N GLY A 72 -21.33 15.29 5.81
CA GLY A 72 -21.13 15.52 7.24
C GLY A 72 -19.82 14.97 7.74
N LYS A 73 -19.83 13.93 8.58
CA LYS A 73 -18.61 13.28 9.06
C LYS A 73 -17.96 12.49 7.94
N ASN A 74 -16.73 12.87 7.61
CA ASN A 74 -15.93 12.27 6.53
C ASN A 74 -15.82 10.74 6.72
N GLY A 75 -15.89 9.99 5.61
CA GLY A 75 -15.77 8.53 5.64
C GLY A 75 -14.44 8.02 6.20
N LEU A 76 -13.35 8.78 6.08
CA LEU A 76 -12.06 8.43 6.71
C LEU A 76 -12.10 8.54 8.24
N GLU A 77 -12.74 9.56 8.77
CA GLU A 77 -12.97 9.70 10.22
C GLU A 77 -13.89 8.58 10.73
N CYS A 78 -14.90 8.21 9.93
CA CYS A 78 -15.78 7.07 10.21
C CYS A 78 -15.00 5.76 10.26
N LEU A 79 -14.09 5.54 9.30
CA LEU A 79 -13.21 4.38 9.26
C LEU A 79 -12.35 4.25 10.51
N LEU A 80 -11.68 5.34 10.92
CA LEU A 80 -10.84 5.37 12.12
C LEU A 80 -11.62 4.94 13.36
N GLU A 81 -12.79 5.55 13.59
CA GLU A 81 -13.60 5.25 14.75
C GLU A 81 -14.17 3.83 14.73
N LEU A 82 -14.63 3.37 13.58
CA LEU A 82 -15.14 2.01 13.43
C LEU A 82 -14.04 0.97 13.58
N LYS A 83 -12.83 1.25 13.09
CA LYS A 83 -11.71 0.31 13.18
C LYS A 83 -11.28 0.04 14.63
N GLU A 84 -11.37 1.04 15.49
CA GLU A 84 -11.13 0.86 16.93
C GLU A 84 -12.20 -0.04 17.59
N LYS A 85 -13.48 0.13 17.20
CA LYS A 85 -14.61 -0.62 17.75
C LYS A 85 -14.75 -2.03 17.18
N THR A 86 -14.32 -2.24 15.94
CA THR A 86 -14.44 -3.51 15.21
C THR A 86 -13.12 -3.90 14.53
N PRO A 87 -12.07 -4.24 15.29
CA PRO A 87 -10.72 -4.47 14.75
C PRO A 87 -10.64 -5.64 13.77
N ASN A 88 -11.54 -6.62 13.87
CA ASN A 88 -11.56 -7.79 13.00
C ASN A 88 -12.31 -7.56 11.68
N THR A 89 -13.14 -6.52 11.58
CA THR A 89 -13.86 -6.16 10.36
C THR A 89 -12.89 -5.64 9.30
N LYS A 90 -13.06 -6.09 8.06
CA LYS A 90 -12.30 -5.62 6.90
C LYS A 90 -13.05 -4.47 6.23
N TYR A 91 -12.39 -3.32 6.09
CA TYR A 91 -12.97 -2.13 5.47
C TYR A 91 -12.44 -1.95 4.06
N VAL A 92 -13.32 -1.97 3.08
CA VAL A 92 -13.03 -1.72 1.67
C VAL A 92 -13.56 -0.36 1.31
N ILE A 93 -12.69 0.55 0.93
CA ILE A 93 -13.11 1.84 0.39
C ILE A 93 -13.68 1.61 -1.02
N PHE A 94 -14.86 2.20 -1.28
CA PHE A 94 -15.52 2.17 -2.58
C PHE A 94 -16.02 3.57 -2.94
N THR A 95 -15.27 4.29 -3.76
CA THR A 95 -15.47 5.73 -3.94
C THR A 95 -15.14 6.19 -5.36
N VAL A 96 -15.53 7.42 -5.69
CA VAL A 96 -15.13 8.11 -6.93
C VAL A 96 -13.77 8.81 -6.79
N PHE A 97 -13.27 8.99 -5.58
CA PHE A 97 -12.02 9.69 -5.34
C PHE A 97 -10.81 8.82 -5.67
N GLU A 98 -9.88 9.38 -6.41
CA GLU A 98 -8.62 8.72 -6.78
C GLU A 98 -7.39 9.60 -6.46
N ASP A 99 -7.57 10.58 -5.57
CA ASP A 99 -6.50 11.46 -5.11
C ASP A 99 -5.48 10.68 -4.27
N GLU A 100 -4.19 10.85 -4.58
CA GLU A 100 -3.09 10.13 -3.90
C GLU A 100 -3.14 10.33 -2.37
N GLU A 101 -3.45 11.54 -1.90
CA GLU A 101 -3.54 11.87 -0.47
C GLU A 101 -4.64 11.06 0.23
N LYS A 102 -5.85 11.02 -0.32
CA LYS A 102 -6.99 10.27 0.24
C LYS A 102 -6.74 8.77 0.26
N ILE A 103 -6.09 8.23 -0.78
CA ILE A 103 -5.72 6.81 -0.83
C ILE A 103 -4.78 6.47 0.33
N VAL A 104 -3.72 7.27 0.52
CA VAL A 104 -2.74 7.06 1.58
C VAL A 104 -3.37 7.23 2.96
N GLU A 105 -4.25 8.23 3.14
CA GLU A 105 -4.99 8.42 4.39
C GLU A 105 -5.88 7.22 4.71
N ALA A 106 -6.60 6.68 3.72
CA ALA A 106 -7.44 5.49 3.91
C ALA A 106 -6.62 4.27 4.34
N ILE A 107 -5.46 4.03 3.70
CA ILE A 107 -4.56 2.94 4.07
C ILE A 107 -4.04 3.11 5.50
N ARG A 108 -3.62 4.32 5.88
CA ARG A 108 -3.15 4.63 7.24
C ARG A 108 -4.27 4.49 8.28
N ALA A 109 -5.51 4.80 7.90
CA ALA A 109 -6.68 4.59 8.74
C ALA A 109 -7.06 3.10 8.89
N GLY A 110 -6.37 2.19 8.20
CA GLY A 110 -6.56 0.75 8.30
C GLY A 110 -7.55 0.16 7.29
N ALA A 111 -7.77 0.83 6.14
CA ALA A 111 -8.50 0.24 5.03
C ALA A 111 -7.82 -1.06 4.58
N SER A 112 -8.63 -2.07 4.31
CA SER A 112 -8.20 -3.39 3.84
C SER A 112 -8.19 -3.49 2.31
N GLY A 113 -8.73 -2.49 1.61
CA GLY A 113 -8.77 -2.39 0.16
C GLY A 113 -9.29 -1.04 -0.31
N TYR A 114 -9.06 -0.72 -1.59
CA TYR A 114 -9.49 0.54 -2.20
C TYR A 114 -9.95 0.30 -3.63
N LEU A 115 -11.23 0.44 -3.88
CA LEU A 115 -11.89 0.22 -5.17
C LEU A 115 -12.58 1.50 -5.64
N LEU A 116 -12.56 1.72 -6.93
CA LEU A 116 -13.25 2.86 -7.55
C LEU A 116 -14.68 2.47 -7.95
N LYS A 117 -15.63 3.42 -7.90
CA LYS A 117 -17.04 3.21 -8.28
C LYS A 117 -17.24 2.94 -9.78
N ASP A 118 -16.22 3.14 -10.62
CA ASP A 118 -16.20 2.75 -12.04
C ASP A 118 -15.72 1.30 -12.28
N THR A 119 -15.43 0.56 -11.21
CA THR A 119 -15.08 -0.87 -11.30
C THR A 119 -16.27 -1.69 -11.78
N SER A 120 -16.06 -2.58 -12.76
CA SER A 120 -17.13 -3.45 -13.24
C SER A 120 -17.66 -4.39 -12.14
N PRO A 121 -18.95 -4.80 -12.19
CA PRO A 121 -19.54 -5.69 -11.18
C PRO A 121 -18.77 -6.99 -10.97
N GLU A 122 -18.28 -7.60 -12.05
CA GLU A 122 -17.54 -8.86 -12.02
C GLU A 122 -16.19 -8.69 -11.32
N LEU A 123 -15.49 -7.61 -11.66
CA LEU A 123 -14.20 -7.30 -11.06
C LEU A 123 -14.39 -6.93 -9.58
N PHE A 124 -15.43 -6.19 -9.23
CA PHE A 124 -15.73 -5.84 -7.85
C PHE A 124 -15.92 -7.09 -6.95
N LEU A 125 -16.69 -8.09 -7.39
CA LEU A 125 -16.86 -9.34 -6.65
C LEU A 125 -15.57 -10.14 -6.56
N ALA A 126 -14.77 -10.17 -7.63
CA ALA A 126 -13.46 -10.82 -7.62
C ALA A 126 -12.51 -10.17 -6.62
N GLU A 127 -12.48 -8.85 -6.58
CA GLU A 127 -11.66 -8.08 -5.62
C GLU A 127 -12.13 -8.26 -4.17
N LEU A 128 -13.44 -8.30 -3.91
CA LEU A 128 -13.94 -8.65 -2.57
C LEU A 128 -13.50 -10.04 -2.13
N LYS A 129 -13.43 -10.99 -3.06
CA LYS A 129 -12.95 -12.34 -2.77
C LYS A 129 -11.47 -12.36 -2.37
N VAL A 130 -10.64 -11.49 -2.92
CA VAL A 130 -9.23 -11.32 -2.52
C VAL A 130 -9.12 -11.02 -1.03
N ILE A 131 -10.04 -10.21 -0.46
CA ILE A 131 -10.06 -9.89 0.98
C ILE A 131 -10.28 -11.13 1.85
N THR A 132 -11.15 -12.03 1.44
CA THR A 132 -11.44 -13.27 2.21
C THR A 132 -10.23 -14.20 2.27
N LEU A 133 -9.33 -14.08 1.31
CA LEU A 133 -8.06 -14.82 1.24
C LEU A 133 -6.90 -14.10 1.97
N GLY A 134 -7.18 -12.97 2.62
CA GLY A 134 -6.17 -12.17 3.34
C GLY A 134 -5.41 -11.18 2.46
N GLY A 135 -5.80 -11.00 1.20
CA GLY A 135 -5.24 -10.00 0.31
C GLY A 135 -5.82 -8.60 0.54
N ALA A 136 -5.27 -7.62 -0.16
CA ALA A 136 -5.70 -6.23 -0.15
C ALA A 136 -6.09 -5.83 -1.59
N PRO A 137 -7.38 -5.80 -1.94
CA PRO A 137 -7.81 -5.42 -3.27
C PRO A 137 -7.51 -3.95 -3.55
N LEU A 138 -6.87 -3.73 -4.68
CA LEU A 138 -6.52 -2.41 -5.18
C LEU A 138 -6.73 -2.42 -6.68
N THR A 139 -7.52 -1.51 -7.22
CA THR A 139 -7.55 -1.36 -8.68
C THR A 139 -6.14 -1.03 -9.20
N PRO A 140 -5.76 -1.44 -10.42
CA PRO A 140 -4.42 -1.15 -10.96
C PRO A 140 -4.05 0.33 -10.91
N ARG A 141 -5.02 1.22 -11.16
CA ARG A 141 -4.84 2.68 -11.07
C ARG A 141 -4.47 3.13 -9.65
N ILE A 142 -5.09 2.54 -8.63
CA ILE A 142 -4.82 2.84 -7.23
C ILE A 142 -3.46 2.28 -6.80
N ALA A 143 -3.14 1.05 -7.20
CA ALA A 143 -1.84 0.45 -6.93
C ALA A 143 -0.68 1.29 -7.49
N ASP A 144 -0.81 1.78 -8.74
CA ASP A 144 0.18 2.66 -9.36
C ASP A 144 0.35 3.98 -8.58
N LYS A 145 -0.75 4.61 -8.14
CA LYS A 145 -0.69 5.83 -7.33
C LYS A 145 -0.03 5.62 -5.97
N ILE A 146 -0.32 4.50 -5.32
CA ILE A 146 0.33 4.12 -4.06
C ILE A 146 1.84 3.98 -4.26
N ILE A 147 2.26 3.23 -5.29
CA ILE A 147 3.67 3.03 -5.60
C ILE A 147 4.36 4.39 -5.86
N ARG A 148 3.74 5.26 -6.63
CA ARG A 148 4.28 6.62 -6.92
C ARG A 148 4.38 7.47 -5.66
N GLU A 149 3.37 7.47 -4.81
CA GLU A 149 3.38 8.28 -3.57
C GLU A 149 4.43 7.78 -2.58
N PHE A 150 4.59 6.47 -2.44
CA PHE A 150 5.68 5.91 -1.65
C PHE A 150 7.05 6.23 -2.26
N SER A 151 7.16 6.20 -3.60
CA SER A 151 8.39 6.58 -4.30
C SER A 151 8.71 8.07 -4.17
N LYS A 152 7.69 8.96 -4.17
CA LYS A 152 7.87 10.40 -3.94
C LYS A 152 8.29 10.71 -2.50
N LYS A 153 7.71 10.00 -1.52
CA LYS A 153 8.07 10.16 -0.09
C LYS A 153 9.45 9.61 0.24
N GLU A 154 9.94 8.68 -0.56
CA GLU A 154 11.34 8.25 -0.50
C GLU A 154 12.31 9.35 -0.98
N GLY A 155 11.84 10.40 -1.70
CA GLY A 155 12.60 11.62 -1.99
C GLY A 155 12.74 12.59 -0.81
N THR A 156 12.01 12.43 0.30
CA THR A 156 12.04 13.43 1.40
C THR A 156 12.06 12.90 2.82
N LYS A 157 11.92 11.62 3.10
CA LYS A 157 12.30 11.02 4.41
C LYS A 157 12.48 9.52 4.22
N ASN A 158 13.71 9.08 3.96
CA ASN A 158 14.10 7.72 4.27
C ASN A 158 13.70 7.42 5.74
N PRO A 159 13.07 6.23 6.05
CA PRO A 159 13.37 5.63 7.35
C PRO A 159 14.90 5.58 7.41
N PRO A 160 15.54 5.82 8.53
CA PRO A 160 16.98 5.75 8.57
C PRO A 160 17.34 4.36 8.05
N ILE A 161 17.82 4.30 6.79
CA ILE A 161 18.76 3.28 6.42
C ILE A 161 19.74 3.42 7.57
N THR A 162 19.88 2.40 8.39
CA THR A 162 20.93 2.38 9.36
C THR A 162 22.20 2.52 8.53
N ASN A 163 22.58 3.78 8.29
CA ASN A 163 23.76 4.16 7.52
C ASN A 163 24.96 3.90 8.45
N THR A 164 25.06 2.62 8.85
CA THR A 164 26.12 2.10 9.69
C THR A 164 27.50 2.35 9.11
N LEU A 165 27.56 2.72 7.81
CA LEU A 165 28.80 3.01 7.08
C LEU A 165 29.09 4.50 6.95
N GLY A 166 28.19 5.40 7.38
CA GLY A 166 28.38 6.85 7.29
C GLY A 166 28.51 7.38 5.84
N LEU A 167 27.86 6.73 4.85
CA LEU A 167 27.80 7.24 3.49
C LEU A 167 26.92 8.50 3.44
N THR A 168 27.38 9.54 2.75
CA THR A 168 26.53 10.71 2.48
C THR A 168 25.47 10.41 1.43
N GLU A 169 24.41 11.20 1.34
CA GLU A 169 23.37 11.06 0.30
C GLU A 169 23.98 11.04 -1.10
N ARG A 170 24.96 11.89 -1.35
CA ARG A 170 25.67 11.94 -2.63
C ARG A 170 26.48 10.66 -2.92
N GLU A 171 27.11 10.09 -1.91
CA GLU A 171 27.82 8.81 -2.04
C GLU A 171 26.86 7.65 -2.28
N MET A 172 25.68 7.63 -1.65
CA MET A 172 24.64 6.63 -1.91
C MET A 172 24.07 6.76 -3.32
N GLN A 173 23.82 7.98 -3.80
CA GLN A 173 23.36 8.25 -5.16
C GLN A 173 24.36 7.71 -6.19
N ILE A 174 25.64 8.03 -6.04
CA ILE A 174 26.72 7.55 -6.93
C ILE A 174 26.83 6.02 -6.90
N LEU A 175 26.74 5.40 -5.71
CA LEU A 175 26.79 3.94 -5.56
C LEU A 175 25.63 3.24 -6.29
N ASN A 176 24.44 3.82 -6.27
CA ASN A 176 23.29 3.29 -7.01
C ASN A 176 23.48 3.39 -8.53
N LEU A 177 24.00 4.51 -9.05
CA LEU A 177 24.32 4.67 -10.47
C LEU A 177 25.42 3.70 -10.93
N VAL A 178 26.40 3.45 -10.07
CA VAL A 178 27.41 2.40 -10.29
C VAL A 178 26.74 1.02 -10.38
N ALA A 179 25.76 0.72 -9.52
CA ALA A 179 25.05 -0.56 -9.52
C ALA A 179 24.18 -0.75 -10.79
N LEU A 180 23.69 0.34 -11.38
CA LEU A 180 23.00 0.35 -12.68
C LEU A 180 23.94 0.15 -13.89
N GLY A 181 25.23 -0.04 -13.65
CA GLY A 181 26.19 -0.29 -14.73
C GLY A 181 26.79 0.96 -15.38
N MET A 182 26.42 2.17 -14.96
CA MET A 182 26.91 3.42 -15.55
C MET A 182 28.42 3.58 -15.40
N THR A 183 29.06 4.16 -16.40
CA THR A 183 30.47 4.52 -16.34
C THR A 183 30.68 5.84 -15.60
N PHE A 184 31.91 6.15 -15.17
CA PHE A 184 32.18 7.40 -14.46
C PHE A 184 31.88 8.67 -15.27
N PRO A 185 32.12 8.70 -16.58
CA PRO A 185 31.67 9.80 -17.44
C PRO A 185 30.14 9.95 -17.45
N ASP A 186 29.39 8.85 -17.61
CA ASP A 186 27.91 8.87 -17.59
C ASP A 186 27.37 9.39 -16.27
N ILE A 187 27.94 8.94 -15.14
CA ILE A 187 27.58 9.42 -13.79
C ILE A 187 27.91 10.91 -13.63
N ALA A 188 29.01 11.36 -14.22
CA ALA A 188 29.42 12.75 -14.17
C ALA A 188 28.43 13.65 -14.92
N GLU A 189 27.98 13.22 -16.10
CA GLU A 189 26.95 13.88 -16.90
C GLU A 189 25.59 13.89 -16.18
N GLU A 190 25.13 12.74 -15.68
CA GLU A 190 23.87 12.61 -14.96
C GLU A 190 23.78 13.50 -13.71
N LEU A 191 24.90 13.68 -13.04
CA LEU A 191 24.97 14.41 -11.78
C LEU A 191 25.50 15.85 -11.88
N ASP A 192 25.77 16.32 -13.10
CA ASP A 192 26.36 17.64 -13.39
C ASP A 192 27.63 17.94 -12.58
N ILE A 193 28.58 16.98 -12.59
CA ILE A 193 29.89 17.10 -11.90
C ILE A 193 31.00 16.55 -12.81
N SER A 194 32.26 16.80 -12.44
CA SER A 194 33.37 16.23 -13.18
C SER A 194 33.57 14.73 -12.90
N SER A 195 34.07 13.96 -13.92
CA SER A 195 34.44 12.55 -13.71
C SER A 195 35.51 12.37 -12.63
N HIS A 196 36.35 13.37 -12.40
CA HIS A 196 37.32 13.38 -11.30
C HIS A 196 36.62 13.47 -9.95
N THR A 197 35.53 14.25 -9.86
CA THR A 197 34.69 14.32 -8.62
C THR A 197 34.00 12.98 -8.36
N VAL A 198 33.50 12.31 -9.39
CA VAL A 198 32.94 10.95 -9.27
C VAL A 198 33.98 9.97 -8.72
N SER A 199 35.19 9.95 -9.29
CA SER A 199 36.29 9.09 -8.82
C SER A 199 36.61 9.31 -7.34
N ARG A 200 36.68 10.55 -6.90
CA ARG A 200 36.92 10.88 -5.48
C ARG A 200 35.78 10.40 -4.55
N HIS A 201 34.55 10.45 -5.01
CA HIS A 201 33.42 9.88 -4.25
C HIS A 201 33.52 8.35 -4.19
N ILE A 202 33.86 7.69 -5.28
CA ILE A 202 34.04 6.22 -5.33
C ILE A 202 35.14 5.77 -4.38
N GLU A 203 36.26 6.45 -4.32
CA GLU A 203 37.34 6.17 -3.36
C GLU A 203 36.85 6.25 -1.91
N LYS A 204 36.08 7.30 -1.59
CA LYS A 204 35.49 7.47 -0.26
C LYS A 204 34.47 6.38 0.06
N ILE A 205 33.62 6.01 -0.92
CA ILE A 205 32.63 4.93 -0.80
C ILE A 205 33.35 3.60 -0.51
N TYR A 206 34.38 3.25 -1.29
CA TYR A 206 35.13 2.02 -1.08
C TYR A 206 35.80 1.97 0.27
N LYS A 207 36.38 3.09 0.72
CA LYS A 207 36.98 3.19 2.06
C LYS A 207 35.95 3.02 3.18
N LYS A 208 34.78 3.67 3.08
CA LYS A 208 33.71 3.57 4.09
C LYS A 208 33.05 2.18 4.07
N MET A 209 32.96 1.55 2.91
CA MET A 209 32.42 0.21 2.73
C MET A 209 33.47 -0.89 2.97
N GLU A 210 34.74 -0.55 3.23
CA GLU A 210 35.83 -1.52 3.38
C GLU A 210 35.86 -2.55 2.25
N VAL A 211 35.82 -2.07 1.00
CA VAL A 211 35.84 -2.86 -0.23
C VAL A 211 36.91 -2.31 -1.18
N HIS A 212 37.37 -3.17 -2.10
CA HIS A 212 38.47 -2.83 -3.00
C HIS A 212 38.08 -2.88 -4.49
N SER A 213 36.83 -3.26 -4.79
CA SER A 213 36.36 -3.37 -6.17
C SER A 213 34.90 -2.92 -6.31
N ARG A 214 34.52 -2.56 -7.56
CA ARG A 214 33.14 -2.24 -7.95
C ARG A 214 32.19 -3.38 -7.60
N SER A 215 32.56 -4.61 -7.92
CA SER A 215 31.73 -5.79 -7.68
C SER A 215 31.49 -6.02 -6.19
N GLU A 216 32.53 -5.87 -5.36
CA GLU A 216 32.40 -5.97 -3.90
C GLU A 216 31.50 -4.88 -3.33
N ALA A 217 31.63 -3.64 -3.83
CA ALA A 217 30.79 -2.53 -3.39
C ALA A 217 29.31 -2.79 -3.71
N ILE A 218 29.00 -3.31 -4.90
CA ILE A 218 27.63 -3.65 -5.31
C ILE A 218 27.06 -4.79 -4.45
N ILE A 219 27.81 -5.89 -4.27
CA ILE A 219 27.38 -7.02 -3.44
C ILE A 219 27.14 -6.59 -2.00
N ARG A 220 28.06 -5.84 -1.41
CA ARG A 220 27.92 -5.34 -0.03
C ARG A 220 26.79 -4.34 0.10
N GLY A 221 26.62 -3.44 -0.88
CA GLY A 221 25.54 -2.46 -0.93
C GLY A 221 24.15 -3.10 -1.01
N ARG A 222 23.98 -4.15 -1.83
CA ARG A 222 22.75 -4.95 -1.90
C ARG A 222 22.48 -5.68 -0.57
N ARG A 223 23.48 -6.32 0.00
CA ARG A 223 23.37 -7.05 1.27
C ARG A 223 22.95 -6.15 2.44
N MET A 224 23.35 -4.88 2.40
CA MET A 224 23.04 -3.87 3.41
C MET A 224 21.78 -3.06 3.10
N GLY A 225 21.08 -3.34 1.98
CA GLY A 225 19.90 -2.62 1.55
C GLY A 225 20.14 -1.18 1.07
N ILE A 226 21.42 -0.80 0.83
CA ILE A 226 21.81 0.51 0.31
C ILE A 226 21.55 0.59 -1.20
N ILE A 227 21.81 -0.51 -1.92
CA ILE A 227 21.51 -0.64 -3.36
C ILE A 227 20.20 -1.39 -3.49
N ARG A 228 19.25 -0.79 -4.22
CA ARG A 228 17.95 -1.40 -4.53
C ARG A 228 18.01 -2.13 -5.86
N ASP A 229 17.42 -3.32 -5.90
CA ASP A 229 17.22 -4.01 -7.16
C ASP A 229 16.11 -3.28 -7.95
N VAL A 230 16.46 -2.72 -9.10
CA VAL A 230 15.48 -2.18 -10.04
C VAL A 230 14.96 -3.36 -10.88
N PRO A 231 13.65 -3.69 -10.81
CA PRO A 231 13.11 -4.75 -11.64
C PRO A 231 13.27 -4.40 -13.12
N GLY A 232 14.04 -5.20 -13.88
CA GLY A 232 14.15 -5.09 -15.32
C GLY A 232 15.53 -4.77 -15.91
N TYR A 233 16.58 -4.71 -15.10
CA TYR A 233 17.97 -4.69 -15.60
C TYR A 233 18.71 -5.95 -15.15
N PRO A 234 19.42 -6.63 -16.10
CA PRO A 234 20.12 -7.88 -15.84
C PRO A 234 21.24 -7.75 -14.81
#